data_4380a2fcd59ce5ac090fc48b8a457ebb
#
_entry.id   4380a2fcd59ce5ac090fc48b8a457ebb
#
_cell.length_a   1.000
_cell.length_b   1.000
_cell.length_c   1.000
_cell.angle_alpha   90.00
_cell.angle_beta   90.00
_cell.angle_gamma   90.00
#
_symmetry.space_group_name_H-M   'P 1'
#
loop_
_entity.id
_entity.type
_entity.pdbx_description
1 polymer ?
#
loop_
_entity_poly.entity_id
_entity_poly.type
_entity_poly.pdbx_seq_one_letter_code
_entity_poly.pdbx_strand_id
1 'polypeptide(L)'
;MKIAFTSCMSFTVFAQQPVWDQIAAQKPDRLLLLGDSIYIDATPFPNNEHPKKASAYDFLLHLLGRWRLQLDQPQFRALVKAVPTDAIWDDHDFLWNEHAAEKAITKKIYADHVRITRALFNAFCRTLDARLAEGSFPKDYNDAVINQPNEPPPGYKFRSLEPLLKLHLTDGRSWRLGKDMLGADQRAQIAARMAEAPNAAHLLASGSVVRADCDARWQDFADFAWLQDLARQYKILVLSGDIHSNRMSSLDLGKGRWLHDATASGAAIQMLIGLGAKCENYGLLSTDAKALRLDFFSHGTPDSVGAWAIDRETWARTSAA
;
A
#
# COMPACT_ATOMS: atom_id res chain seq x y z
N MET A 1 4.74 13.99 14.58
CA MET A 1 5.12 12.75 13.86
C MET A 1 5.20 13.01 12.37
N LYS A 2 6.13 12.36 11.66
CA LYS A 2 6.25 12.38 10.20
C LYS A 2 6.09 10.99 9.65
N ILE A 3 5.23 10.81 8.66
CA ILE A 3 4.97 9.52 8.00
C ILE A 3 5.20 9.71 6.51
N ALA A 4 6.19 9.02 5.96
CA ALA A 4 6.36 8.91 4.52
C ALA A 4 5.45 7.79 3.99
N PHE A 5 4.84 7.98 2.82
CA PHE A 5 4.01 6.97 2.19
C PHE A 5 4.18 6.97 0.68
N THR A 6 4.17 5.80 0.09
CA THR A 6 4.28 5.60 -1.36
C THR A 6 3.85 4.17 -1.74
N SER A 7 3.75 3.90 -3.04
CA SER A 7 3.46 2.59 -3.63
C SER A 7 4.18 2.41 -4.95
N CYS A 8 4.02 1.25 -5.57
CA CYS A 8 4.44 0.97 -6.95
C CYS A 8 5.95 1.12 -7.16
N MET A 9 6.68 0.07 -6.82
CA MET A 9 8.12 -0.02 -7.01
C MET A 9 8.53 -1.35 -7.65
N SER A 10 9.47 -1.32 -8.56
CA SER A 10 9.96 -2.52 -9.21
C SER A 10 11.46 -2.47 -9.42
N PHE A 11 12.21 -3.28 -8.66
CA PHE A 11 13.65 -3.42 -8.87
C PHE A 11 13.98 -3.90 -10.28
N THR A 12 13.15 -4.74 -10.86
CA THR A 12 13.38 -5.29 -12.20
C THR A 12 13.16 -4.28 -13.33
N VAL A 13 12.42 -3.23 -13.08
CA VAL A 13 12.25 -2.09 -13.98
C VAL A 13 13.35 -1.05 -13.69
N PHE A 14 13.56 -0.72 -12.41
CA PHE A 14 14.57 0.23 -11.95
C PHE A 14 15.36 -0.34 -10.79
N ALA A 15 16.59 -0.80 -11.06
CA ALA A 15 17.53 -1.30 -10.05
C ALA A 15 18.03 -0.17 -9.12
N GLN A 16 18.18 1.05 -9.67
CA GLN A 16 18.50 2.24 -8.88
C GLN A 16 17.21 2.96 -8.50
N GLN A 17 17.00 3.15 -7.19
CA GLN A 17 15.80 3.71 -6.62
C GLN A 17 16.15 4.86 -5.66
N PRO A 18 16.58 6.04 -6.17
CA PRO A 18 17.02 7.16 -5.33
C PRO A 18 15.90 7.75 -4.46
N VAL A 19 14.65 7.46 -4.76
CA VAL A 19 13.49 7.84 -3.95
C VAL A 19 13.66 7.46 -2.46
N TRP A 20 14.33 6.35 -2.16
CA TRP A 20 14.55 5.93 -0.77
C TRP A 20 15.52 6.83 -0.01
N ASP A 21 16.56 7.33 -0.68
CA ASP A 21 17.46 8.35 -0.11
C ASP A 21 16.73 9.69 0.06
N GLN A 22 15.88 10.05 -0.89
CA GLN A 22 15.04 11.26 -0.81
C GLN A 22 14.08 11.19 0.39
N ILE A 23 13.41 10.06 0.58
CA ILE A 23 12.56 9.81 1.76
C ILE A 23 13.40 9.83 3.05
N ALA A 24 14.55 9.19 3.07
CA ALA A 24 15.43 9.18 4.25
C ALA A 24 15.88 10.59 4.64
N ALA A 25 16.14 11.47 3.67
CA ALA A 25 16.51 12.88 3.91
C ALA A 25 15.37 13.67 4.60
N GLN A 26 14.11 13.28 4.44
CA GLN A 26 12.97 13.86 5.16
C GLN A 26 12.91 13.44 6.64
N LYS A 27 13.70 12.45 7.05
CA LYS A 27 13.73 11.90 8.42
C LYS A 27 12.34 11.51 8.94
N PRO A 28 11.63 10.62 8.25
CA PRO A 28 10.32 10.18 8.71
C PRO A 28 10.43 9.31 9.96
N ASP A 29 9.42 9.38 10.83
CA ASP A 29 9.28 8.48 11.98
C ASP A 29 8.74 7.10 11.57
N ARG A 30 8.10 7.02 10.38
CA ARG A 30 7.48 5.80 9.82
C ARG A 30 7.43 5.88 8.30
N LEU A 31 7.51 4.70 7.66
CA LEU A 31 7.25 4.51 6.24
C LEU A 31 6.02 3.62 6.06
N LEU A 32 5.14 3.99 5.13
CA LEU A 32 4.01 3.17 4.69
C LEU A 32 4.18 2.80 3.22
N LEU A 33 4.16 1.50 2.93
CA LEU A 33 4.14 0.95 1.59
C LEU A 33 2.69 0.55 1.26
N LEU A 34 2.12 1.23 0.28
CA LEU A 34 0.68 1.18 -0.03
C LEU A 34 0.34 0.22 -1.18
N GLY A 35 1.09 -0.86 -1.27
CA GLY A 35 0.93 -1.88 -2.31
C GLY A 35 1.94 -1.77 -3.44
N ASP A 36 1.94 -2.80 -4.29
CA ASP A 36 2.86 -2.96 -5.41
C ASP A 36 4.32 -2.80 -5.02
N SER A 37 4.69 -3.47 -3.94
CA SER A 37 6.08 -3.52 -3.46
C SER A 37 6.98 -4.33 -4.38
N ILE A 38 6.38 -5.16 -5.23
CA ILE A 38 6.99 -5.85 -6.38
C ILE A 38 5.96 -5.93 -7.50
N TYR A 39 6.43 -6.28 -8.71
CA TYR A 39 5.58 -6.56 -9.87
C TYR A 39 5.83 -7.99 -10.31
N ILE A 40 4.91 -8.91 -9.97
CA ILE A 40 5.02 -10.34 -10.31
C ILE A 40 4.99 -10.53 -11.82
N ASP A 41 4.18 -9.74 -12.50
CA ASP A 41 3.88 -9.81 -13.93
C ASP A 41 4.74 -8.89 -14.82
N ALA A 42 5.61 -8.05 -14.24
CA ALA A 42 6.52 -7.23 -15.03
C ALA A 42 7.65 -8.08 -15.66
N THR A 43 7.94 -7.82 -16.92
CA THR A 43 9.03 -8.45 -17.69
C THR A 43 10.42 -8.10 -17.13
N PRO A 44 11.44 -8.94 -17.34
CA PRO A 44 11.40 -10.19 -18.09
C PRO A 44 10.98 -11.36 -17.21
N PHE A 45 9.97 -12.06 -17.61
CA PHE A 45 9.69 -13.39 -17.08
C PHE A 45 10.58 -14.40 -17.82
N PRO A 46 11.07 -15.48 -17.20
CA PRO A 46 11.77 -16.51 -17.93
C PRO A 46 10.91 -16.97 -19.13
N ASN A 47 11.50 -16.93 -20.33
CA ASN A 47 10.85 -17.31 -21.58
C ASN A 47 9.71 -16.38 -22.07
N ASN A 48 9.62 -15.12 -21.62
CA ASN A 48 8.55 -14.21 -22.01
C ASN A 48 7.13 -14.72 -21.73
N GLU A 49 6.95 -15.71 -20.85
CA GLU A 49 5.65 -16.23 -20.49
C GLU A 49 5.05 -15.48 -19.29
N HIS A 50 3.76 -15.22 -19.37
CA HIS A 50 3.04 -14.63 -18.25
C HIS A 50 3.05 -15.59 -17.03
N PRO A 51 3.30 -15.11 -15.78
CA PRO A 51 3.42 -15.94 -14.58
C PRO A 51 2.26 -16.90 -14.33
N LYS A 52 1.09 -16.60 -14.85
CA LYS A 52 -0.10 -17.50 -14.74
C LYS A 52 0.08 -18.88 -15.36
N LYS A 53 1.06 -19.04 -16.26
CA LYS A 53 1.36 -20.32 -16.91
C LYS A 53 2.50 -21.08 -16.22
N ALA A 54 3.21 -20.46 -15.31
CA ALA A 54 4.31 -21.07 -14.60
C ALA A 54 3.82 -22.22 -13.70
N SER A 55 4.64 -23.26 -13.54
CA SER A 55 4.43 -24.22 -12.48
C SER A 55 4.47 -23.55 -11.11
N ALA A 56 3.88 -24.16 -10.08
CA ALA A 56 3.96 -23.62 -8.71
C ALA A 56 5.42 -23.41 -8.25
N TYR A 57 6.29 -24.32 -8.65
CA TYR A 57 7.73 -24.25 -8.33
C TYR A 57 8.43 -23.09 -9.04
N ASP A 58 8.23 -22.92 -10.34
CA ASP A 58 8.84 -21.83 -11.10
C ASP A 58 8.30 -20.48 -10.66
N PHE A 59 6.98 -20.42 -10.37
CA PHE A 59 6.35 -19.23 -9.81
C PHE A 59 6.96 -18.85 -8.46
N LEU A 60 7.17 -19.83 -7.57
CA LEU A 60 7.81 -19.61 -6.28
C LEU A 60 9.23 -19.06 -6.43
N LEU A 61 10.05 -19.69 -7.28
CA LEU A 61 11.43 -19.23 -7.51
C LEU A 61 11.47 -17.80 -8.05
N HIS A 62 10.60 -17.52 -9.00
CA HIS A 62 10.48 -16.19 -9.57
C HIS A 62 10.09 -15.15 -8.51
N LEU A 63 9.05 -15.42 -7.74
CA LEU A 63 8.54 -14.50 -6.72
C LEU A 63 9.53 -14.29 -5.58
N LEU A 64 10.17 -15.36 -5.10
CA LEU A 64 11.23 -15.29 -4.10
C LEU A 64 12.38 -14.41 -4.57
N GLY A 65 12.79 -14.55 -5.84
CA GLY A 65 13.82 -13.70 -6.44
C GLY A 65 13.41 -12.23 -6.49
N ARG A 66 12.17 -11.91 -6.86
CA ARG A 66 11.65 -10.53 -6.89
C ARG A 66 11.69 -9.86 -5.52
N TRP A 67 11.19 -10.54 -4.50
CA TRP A 67 11.22 -10.01 -3.12
C TRP A 67 12.63 -9.77 -2.62
N ARG A 68 13.58 -10.68 -2.91
CA ARG A 68 14.99 -10.52 -2.53
C ARG A 68 15.62 -9.33 -3.21
N LEU A 69 15.46 -9.21 -4.53
CA LEU A 69 15.98 -8.06 -5.26
C LEU A 69 15.51 -6.73 -4.67
N GLN A 70 14.23 -6.64 -4.28
CA GLN A 70 13.71 -5.42 -3.65
C GLN A 70 14.25 -5.24 -2.23
N LEU A 71 14.31 -6.30 -1.41
CA LEU A 71 14.84 -6.24 -0.04
C LEU A 71 16.34 -5.97 0.02
N ASP A 72 17.09 -6.37 -0.99
CA ASP A 72 18.53 -6.16 -1.10
C ASP A 72 18.91 -4.87 -1.83
N GLN A 73 17.93 -4.14 -2.37
CA GLN A 73 18.16 -2.82 -2.96
C GLN A 73 18.77 -1.88 -1.90
N PRO A 74 19.97 -1.33 -2.11
CA PRO A 74 20.76 -0.74 -1.03
C PRO A 74 20.09 0.42 -0.31
N GLN A 75 19.47 1.35 -1.07
CA GLN A 75 18.80 2.52 -0.49
C GLN A 75 17.51 2.12 0.26
N PHE A 76 16.70 1.22 -0.31
CA PHE A 76 15.51 0.66 0.35
C PHE A 76 15.90 -0.05 1.64
N ARG A 77 16.91 -0.92 1.58
CA ARG A 77 17.45 -1.65 2.72
C ARG A 77 17.91 -0.71 3.84
N ALA A 78 18.65 0.35 3.50
CA ALA A 78 19.14 1.34 4.46
C ALA A 78 17.97 2.05 5.15
N LEU A 79 16.98 2.50 4.40
CA LEU A 79 15.79 3.18 4.93
C LEU A 79 14.99 2.27 5.86
N VAL A 80 14.63 1.04 5.45
CA VAL A 80 13.83 0.11 6.25
C VAL A 80 14.53 -0.32 7.53
N LYS A 81 15.87 -0.43 7.54
CA LYS A 81 16.65 -0.68 8.76
C LYS A 81 16.53 0.47 9.76
N ALA A 82 16.50 1.70 9.26
CA ALA A 82 16.46 2.90 10.11
C ALA A 82 15.04 3.26 10.56
N VAL A 83 14.03 3.05 9.70
CA VAL A 83 12.67 3.57 9.88
C VAL A 83 11.66 2.42 10.02
N PRO A 84 10.80 2.43 11.07
CA PRO A 84 9.69 1.49 11.17
C PRO A 84 8.82 1.55 9.92
N THR A 85 8.58 0.39 9.30
CA THR A 85 7.88 0.30 8.03
C THR A 85 6.70 -0.66 8.13
N ASP A 86 5.51 -0.20 7.73
CA ASP A 86 4.34 -1.05 7.52
C ASP A 86 4.05 -1.16 6.03
N ALA A 87 3.51 -2.29 5.62
CA ALA A 87 3.10 -2.55 4.24
C ALA A 87 1.70 -3.16 4.16
N ILE A 88 0.97 -2.77 3.15
CA ILE A 88 -0.18 -3.48 2.61
C ILE A 88 0.19 -4.00 1.23
N TRP A 89 -0.57 -4.95 0.71
CA TRP A 89 -0.38 -5.41 -0.66
C TRP A 89 -1.42 -4.83 -1.61
N ASP A 90 -1.11 -4.89 -2.92
CA ASP A 90 -2.08 -4.62 -3.96
C ASP A 90 -2.03 -5.72 -5.04
N ASP A 91 -2.52 -5.50 -6.25
CA ASP A 91 -2.71 -6.57 -7.24
C ASP A 91 -1.41 -7.18 -7.75
N HIS A 92 -0.37 -6.38 -7.97
CA HIS A 92 0.93 -6.89 -8.42
C HIS A 92 1.72 -7.62 -7.34
N ASP A 93 1.42 -7.40 -6.05
CA ASP A 93 1.92 -8.22 -4.94
C ASP A 93 1.09 -9.50 -4.77
N PHE A 94 -0.24 -9.41 -5.05
CA PHE A 94 -1.17 -10.51 -4.87
C PHE A 94 -1.03 -11.55 -5.97
N LEU A 95 -1.14 -11.14 -7.23
CA LEU A 95 -0.88 -11.97 -8.41
C LEU A 95 -0.40 -11.12 -9.60
N TRP A 96 -1.30 -10.46 -10.33
CA TRP A 96 -1.01 -9.60 -11.47
C TRP A 96 -2.15 -8.61 -11.70
N ASN A 97 -1.94 -7.69 -12.58
CA ASN A 97 -2.83 -6.54 -12.82
C ASN A 97 -4.33 -6.87 -12.64
N GLU A 98 -5.02 -6.10 -11.82
CA GLU A 98 -6.45 -6.20 -11.44
C GLU A 98 -6.88 -7.53 -10.79
N HIS A 99 -5.95 -8.37 -10.35
CA HIS A 99 -6.31 -9.63 -9.69
C HIS A 99 -6.67 -9.43 -8.22
N ALA A 100 -7.68 -10.24 -7.81
CA ALA A 100 -8.18 -10.31 -6.45
C ALA A 100 -8.69 -11.73 -6.18
N ALA A 101 -9.04 -12.02 -4.92
CA ALA A 101 -9.46 -13.35 -4.47
C ALA A 101 -10.58 -13.96 -5.31
N GLU A 102 -11.55 -13.18 -5.75
CA GLU A 102 -12.65 -13.67 -6.58
C GLU A 102 -12.16 -14.36 -7.85
N LYS A 103 -11.28 -13.66 -8.60
CA LYS A 103 -10.71 -14.22 -9.84
C LYS A 103 -9.78 -15.41 -9.58
N ALA A 104 -9.11 -15.42 -8.42
CA ALA A 104 -8.20 -16.49 -8.03
C ALA A 104 -8.92 -17.72 -7.47
N ILE A 105 -9.98 -17.52 -6.67
CA ILE A 105 -10.76 -18.61 -6.07
C ILE A 105 -11.60 -19.36 -7.12
N THR A 106 -12.20 -18.62 -8.05
CA THR A 106 -13.01 -19.21 -9.12
C THR A 106 -12.19 -20.05 -10.09
N LYS A 107 -10.88 -19.82 -10.14
CA LYS A 107 -9.95 -20.63 -10.94
C LYS A 107 -9.03 -21.42 -10.00
N LYS A 108 -9.43 -22.62 -9.60
CA LYS A 108 -8.61 -23.53 -8.77
C LYS A 108 -7.15 -23.66 -9.22
N ILE A 109 -6.90 -23.41 -10.50
CA ILE A 109 -5.55 -23.42 -11.09
C ILE A 109 -4.56 -22.44 -10.42
N TYR A 110 -5.06 -21.40 -9.74
CA TYR A 110 -4.21 -20.43 -9.06
C TYR A 110 -4.11 -20.62 -7.54
N ALA A 111 -4.64 -21.70 -6.99
CA ALA A 111 -4.63 -21.95 -5.55
C ALA A 111 -3.20 -21.93 -4.97
N ASP A 112 -2.26 -22.60 -5.64
CA ASP A 112 -0.86 -22.63 -5.25
C ASP A 112 -0.19 -21.27 -5.41
N HIS A 113 -0.49 -20.52 -6.46
CA HIS A 113 0.05 -19.17 -6.67
C HIS A 113 -0.40 -18.24 -5.52
N VAL A 114 -1.69 -18.26 -5.16
CA VAL A 114 -2.23 -17.47 -4.05
C VAL A 114 -1.58 -17.87 -2.72
N ARG A 115 -1.39 -19.14 -2.45
CA ARG A 115 -0.71 -19.64 -1.25
C ARG A 115 0.73 -19.12 -1.18
N ILE A 116 1.45 -19.18 -2.30
CA ILE A 116 2.84 -18.73 -2.38
C ILE A 116 2.94 -17.21 -2.18
N THR A 117 2.07 -16.43 -2.81
CA THR A 117 2.07 -14.97 -2.65
C THR A 117 1.77 -14.57 -1.20
N ARG A 118 0.79 -15.19 -0.56
CA ARG A 118 0.49 -14.97 0.87
C ARG A 118 1.69 -15.27 1.75
N ALA A 119 2.33 -16.42 1.57
CA ALA A 119 3.48 -16.83 2.37
C ALA A 119 4.63 -15.81 2.25
N LEU A 120 4.96 -15.39 1.02
CA LEU A 120 6.06 -14.47 0.78
C LEU A 120 5.72 -13.04 1.17
N PHE A 121 4.49 -12.56 0.96
CA PHE A 121 4.09 -11.23 1.42
C PHE A 121 4.05 -11.15 2.96
N ASN A 122 3.54 -12.18 3.65
CA ASN A 122 3.59 -12.22 5.10
C ASN A 122 5.03 -12.31 5.62
N ALA A 123 5.92 -13.05 4.93
CA ALA A 123 7.35 -13.05 5.24
C ALA A 123 7.98 -11.67 5.04
N PHE A 124 7.62 -10.97 3.96
CA PHE A 124 8.02 -9.59 3.74
C PHE A 124 7.60 -8.68 4.89
N CYS A 125 6.33 -8.70 5.29
CA CYS A 125 5.85 -7.91 6.44
C CYS A 125 6.62 -8.22 7.73
N ARG A 126 6.85 -9.51 8.04
CA ARG A 126 7.66 -9.91 9.21
C ARG A 126 9.10 -9.40 9.13
N THR A 127 9.66 -9.38 7.92
CA THR A 127 11.00 -8.87 7.67
C THR A 127 11.09 -7.35 7.86
N LEU A 128 10.06 -6.60 7.46
CA LEU A 128 9.94 -5.18 7.75
C LEU A 128 9.82 -4.91 9.26
N ASP A 129 8.96 -5.64 9.96
CA ASP A 129 8.80 -5.56 11.42
C ASP A 129 10.12 -5.87 12.16
N ALA A 130 10.90 -6.85 11.66
CA ALA A 130 12.22 -7.23 12.16
C ALA A 130 13.35 -6.29 11.67
N ARG A 131 13.04 -5.23 10.92
CA ARG A 131 14.01 -4.30 10.34
C ARG A 131 15.15 -4.97 9.58
N LEU A 132 14.80 -5.94 8.74
CA LEU A 132 15.74 -6.73 7.94
C LEU A 132 16.80 -7.44 8.78
N ALA A 133 16.43 -7.94 9.96
CA ALA A 133 17.30 -8.80 10.73
C ALA A 133 17.73 -10.01 9.91
N GLU A 134 18.94 -10.52 10.17
CA GLU A 134 19.47 -11.68 9.46
C GLU A 134 18.53 -12.88 9.61
N GLY A 135 18.24 -13.56 8.51
CA GLY A 135 17.35 -14.72 8.46
C GLY A 135 15.85 -14.39 8.60
N SER A 136 15.44 -13.10 8.62
CA SER A 136 14.04 -12.72 8.73
C SER A 136 13.22 -12.98 7.46
N PHE A 137 13.89 -13.10 6.29
CA PHE A 137 13.24 -13.46 5.03
C PHE A 137 13.71 -14.85 4.56
N PRO A 138 12.86 -15.67 3.91
CA PRO A 138 13.21 -17.02 3.46
C PRO A 138 14.47 -17.07 2.62
N LYS A 139 15.35 -18.06 2.89
CA LYS A 139 16.64 -18.20 2.19
C LYS A 139 16.50 -18.90 0.84
N ASP A 140 15.62 -19.86 0.74
CA ASP A 140 15.38 -20.67 -0.46
C ASP A 140 13.98 -21.28 -0.46
N TYR A 141 13.66 -22.04 -1.50
CA TYR A 141 12.34 -22.67 -1.67
C TYR A 141 12.05 -23.81 -0.66
N ASN A 142 13.05 -24.31 0.05
CA ASN A 142 12.86 -25.32 1.09
C ASN A 142 12.52 -24.71 2.44
N ASP A 143 12.57 -23.39 2.56
CA ASP A 143 12.24 -22.71 3.80
C ASP A 143 10.83 -23.05 4.25
N ALA A 144 10.70 -23.47 5.52
CA ALA A 144 9.43 -23.89 6.10
C ALA A 144 8.33 -22.85 6.00
N VAL A 145 8.69 -21.55 5.99
CA VAL A 145 7.75 -20.43 5.83
C VAL A 145 7.00 -20.49 4.50
N ILE A 146 7.68 -20.88 3.42
CA ILE A 146 7.09 -20.97 2.07
C ILE A 146 6.18 -22.17 1.95
N ASN A 147 6.49 -23.25 2.66
CA ASN A 147 5.78 -24.52 2.58
C ASN A 147 4.60 -24.65 3.56
N GLN A 148 4.23 -23.57 4.25
CA GLN A 148 3.05 -23.55 5.11
C GLN A 148 1.77 -23.70 4.28
N PRO A 149 1.05 -24.83 4.39
CA PRO A 149 -0.12 -25.10 3.54
C PRO A 149 -1.30 -24.16 3.82
N ASN A 150 -1.36 -23.57 5.00
CA ASN A 150 -2.46 -22.77 5.52
C ASN A 150 -2.03 -21.35 5.94
N GLU A 151 -1.07 -20.74 5.26
CA GLU A 151 -0.71 -19.35 5.55
C GLU A 151 -1.95 -18.44 5.38
N PRO A 152 -2.36 -17.71 6.43
CA PRO A 152 -3.54 -16.87 6.34
C PRO A 152 -3.30 -15.68 5.40
N PRO A 153 -4.37 -15.07 4.87
CA PRO A 153 -4.25 -13.77 4.21
C PRO A 153 -3.61 -12.73 5.14
N PRO A 154 -2.93 -11.70 4.60
CA PRO A 154 -2.32 -10.63 5.41
C PRO A 154 -3.31 -9.97 6.37
N GLY A 155 -4.54 -9.76 5.91
CA GLY A 155 -5.64 -9.25 6.68
C GLY A 155 -5.47 -7.81 7.15
N TYR A 156 -6.48 -7.37 7.88
CA TYR A 156 -6.49 -6.06 8.51
C TYR A 156 -5.52 -5.99 9.69
N LYS A 157 -4.75 -4.88 9.76
CA LYS A 157 -3.88 -4.57 10.91
C LYS A 157 -4.16 -3.16 11.41
N PHE A 158 -3.98 -2.95 12.71
CA PHE A 158 -4.20 -1.67 13.37
C PHE A 158 -2.94 -1.22 14.12
N ARG A 159 -2.66 0.11 14.05
CA ARG A 159 -1.59 0.76 14.82
C ARG A 159 -2.13 2.01 15.51
N SER A 160 -1.92 2.16 16.80
CA SER A 160 -2.12 3.42 17.51
C SER A 160 -0.82 4.22 17.42
N LEU A 161 -0.76 5.19 16.53
CA LEU A 161 0.47 5.95 16.27
C LEU A 161 0.69 7.03 17.33
N GLU A 162 -0.36 7.80 17.61
CA GLU A 162 -0.44 8.83 18.65
C GLU A 162 -1.80 8.72 19.35
N PRO A 163 -2.02 9.36 20.50
CA PRO A 163 -3.33 9.33 21.16
C PRO A 163 -4.49 9.70 20.23
N LEU A 164 -4.29 10.70 19.36
CA LEU A 164 -5.28 11.21 18.41
C LEU A 164 -4.93 10.90 16.94
N LEU A 165 -4.12 9.86 16.68
CA LEU A 165 -3.80 9.41 15.33
C LEU A 165 -3.76 7.89 15.26
N LYS A 166 -4.63 7.31 14.43
CA LYS A 166 -4.80 5.87 14.28
C LYS A 166 -4.55 5.46 12.83
N LEU A 167 -3.87 4.32 12.64
CA LEU A 167 -3.57 3.77 11.32
C LEU A 167 -4.27 2.43 11.17
N HIS A 168 -5.04 2.31 10.09
CA HIS A 168 -5.72 1.13 9.63
C HIS A 168 -5.06 0.64 8.34
N LEU A 169 -4.43 -0.52 8.39
CA LEU A 169 -3.81 -1.18 7.23
C LEU A 169 -4.82 -2.17 6.66
N THR A 170 -5.35 -1.90 5.48
CA THR A 170 -6.40 -2.72 4.87
C THR A 170 -5.83 -3.80 3.96
N ASP A 171 -6.58 -4.87 3.77
CA ASP A 171 -6.34 -5.89 2.77
C ASP A 171 -7.45 -5.83 1.71
N GLY A 172 -7.21 -5.10 0.65
CA GLY A 172 -8.16 -4.88 -0.46
C GLY A 172 -8.17 -5.99 -1.51
N ARG A 173 -7.43 -7.08 -1.33
CA ARG A 173 -7.29 -8.14 -2.34
C ARG A 173 -7.82 -9.50 -1.89
N SER A 174 -7.59 -9.93 -0.64
CA SER A 174 -7.94 -11.27 -0.14
C SER A 174 -9.43 -11.54 -0.08
N TRP A 175 -10.24 -10.52 0.17
CA TRP A 175 -11.70 -10.65 0.32
C TRP A 175 -12.50 -9.88 -0.73
N ARG A 176 -11.83 -9.38 -1.78
CA ARG A 176 -12.52 -8.72 -2.88
C ARG A 176 -13.37 -9.74 -3.64
N LEU A 177 -14.68 -9.60 -3.51
CA LEU A 177 -15.66 -10.52 -4.07
C LEU A 177 -16.87 -9.74 -4.62
N GLY A 178 -17.09 -9.81 -5.92
CA GLY A 178 -18.17 -9.06 -6.58
C GLY A 178 -18.04 -7.56 -6.36
N LYS A 179 -18.96 -7.01 -5.58
CA LYS A 179 -18.99 -5.58 -5.22
C LYS A 179 -18.37 -5.29 -3.85
N ASP A 180 -17.92 -6.29 -3.11
CA ASP A 180 -17.23 -6.11 -1.84
C ASP A 180 -15.72 -6.01 -2.07
N MET A 181 -15.08 -5.00 -1.46
CA MET A 181 -13.65 -4.79 -1.53
C MET A 181 -12.92 -5.38 -0.32
N LEU A 182 -13.42 -5.14 0.88
CA LEU A 182 -12.76 -5.51 2.14
C LEU A 182 -13.33 -6.76 2.81
N GLY A 183 -14.57 -7.15 2.46
CA GLY A 183 -15.31 -8.17 3.20
C GLY A 183 -15.88 -7.67 4.54
N ALA A 184 -16.88 -8.39 5.06
CA ALA A 184 -17.67 -7.96 6.21
C ALA A 184 -16.84 -7.88 7.51
N ASP A 185 -16.00 -8.88 7.77
CA ASP A 185 -15.21 -8.97 9.01
C ASP A 185 -14.22 -7.83 9.13
N GLN A 186 -13.54 -7.49 8.06
CA GLN A 186 -12.58 -6.38 8.05
C GLN A 186 -13.28 -5.05 8.26
N ARG A 187 -14.43 -4.83 7.59
CA ARG A 187 -15.26 -3.62 7.80
C ARG A 187 -15.70 -3.49 9.25
N ALA A 188 -16.15 -4.58 9.87
CA ALA A 188 -16.58 -4.58 11.27
C ALA A 188 -15.43 -4.23 12.23
N GLN A 189 -14.24 -4.80 12.00
CA GLN A 189 -13.05 -4.50 12.81
C GLN A 189 -12.63 -3.03 12.68
N ILE A 190 -12.62 -2.47 11.47
CA ILE A 190 -12.29 -1.05 11.23
C ILE A 190 -13.29 -0.15 11.97
N ALA A 191 -14.59 -0.39 11.81
CA ALA A 191 -15.64 0.40 12.48
C ALA A 191 -15.51 0.34 14.00
N ALA A 192 -15.26 -0.84 14.58
CA ALA A 192 -15.05 -1.02 16.01
C ALA A 192 -13.85 -0.20 16.51
N ARG A 193 -12.71 -0.25 15.81
CA ARG A 193 -11.51 0.53 16.17
C ARG A 193 -11.72 2.04 16.04
N MET A 194 -12.51 2.50 15.08
CA MET A 194 -12.87 3.93 14.97
C MET A 194 -13.77 4.36 16.14
N ALA A 195 -14.72 3.51 16.55
CA ALA A 195 -15.59 3.77 17.68
C ALA A 195 -14.84 3.84 19.03
N GLU A 196 -13.74 3.09 19.19
CA GLU A 196 -12.87 3.17 20.37
C GLU A 196 -12.12 4.51 20.49
N ALA A 197 -11.97 5.26 19.38
CA ALA A 197 -11.24 6.52 19.35
C ALA A 197 -11.96 7.58 18.48
N PRO A 198 -13.19 7.97 18.81
CA PRO A 198 -14.06 8.75 17.90
C PRO A 198 -13.55 10.16 17.58
N ASN A 199 -12.69 10.71 18.42
CA ASN A 199 -12.09 12.04 18.22
C ASN A 199 -10.74 12.01 17.50
N ALA A 200 -10.18 10.82 17.25
CA ALA A 200 -8.91 10.69 16.56
C ALA A 200 -9.05 10.94 15.06
N ALA A 201 -7.96 11.31 14.41
CA ALA A 201 -7.80 11.18 12.97
C ALA A 201 -7.45 9.73 12.61
N HIS A 202 -8.16 9.15 11.67
CA HIS A 202 -7.99 7.79 11.21
C HIS A 202 -7.36 7.79 9.82
N LEU A 203 -6.12 7.32 9.73
CA LEU A 203 -5.44 7.06 8.47
C LEU A 203 -5.85 5.68 7.98
N LEU A 204 -6.42 5.58 6.78
CA LEU A 204 -6.81 4.32 6.16
C LEU A 204 -5.87 4.04 4.99
N ALA A 205 -4.91 3.14 5.17
CA ALA A 205 -4.00 2.72 4.11
C ALA A 205 -4.74 1.79 3.13
N SER A 206 -4.70 2.13 1.85
CA SER A 206 -5.40 1.44 0.76
C SER A 206 -4.51 1.32 -0.47
N GLY A 207 -4.48 0.16 -1.14
CA GLY A 207 -3.89 0.04 -2.47
C GLY A 207 -4.66 0.88 -3.49
N SER A 208 -5.99 0.89 -3.40
CA SER A 208 -6.87 1.57 -4.35
C SER A 208 -7.23 2.99 -3.91
N VAL A 209 -7.32 3.92 -4.88
CA VAL A 209 -7.76 5.31 -4.66
C VAL A 209 -9.27 5.40 -4.38
N VAL A 210 -9.71 6.49 -3.72
CA VAL A 210 -11.13 6.68 -3.42
C VAL A 210 -11.94 6.96 -4.69
N ARG A 211 -11.50 7.90 -5.48
CA ARG A 211 -12.15 8.30 -6.75
C ARG A 211 -11.11 8.78 -7.76
N ALA A 212 -11.15 8.23 -8.96
CA ALA A 212 -10.34 8.69 -10.08
C ALA A 212 -10.94 8.17 -11.40
N ASP A 213 -10.40 8.59 -12.52
CA ASP A 213 -10.68 8.00 -13.82
C ASP A 213 -9.66 6.89 -14.13
N CYS A 214 -9.62 5.88 -13.25
CA CYS A 214 -8.77 4.70 -13.31
C CYS A 214 -9.54 3.48 -12.80
N ASP A 215 -8.95 2.30 -12.98
CA ASP A 215 -9.53 1.04 -12.51
C ASP A 215 -9.37 0.85 -10.99
N ALA A 216 -10.14 -0.10 -10.44
CA ALA A 216 -10.04 -0.58 -9.04
C ALA A 216 -10.15 0.51 -7.94
N ARG A 217 -10.98 1.54 -8.13
CA ARG A 217 -11.26 2.59 -7.14
C ARG A 217 -12.41 2.20 -6.19
N TRP A 218 -12.39 2.75 -4.98
CA TRP A 218 -13.44 2.49 -3.98
C TRP A 218 -14.87 2.76 -4.49
N GLN A 219 -15.05 3.79 -5.32
CA GLN A 219 -16.38 4.14 -5.85
C GLN A 219 -17.03 3.04 -6.70
N ASP A 220 -16.29 2.04 -7.14
CA ASP A 220 -16.81 0.92 -7.93
C ASP A 220 -17.33 -0.23 -7.06
N PHE A 221 -17.11 -0.16 -5.75
CA PHE A 221 -17.49 -1.17 -4.77
C PHE A 221 -18.60 -0.67 -3.83
N ALA A 222 -19.40 -1.59 -3.30
CA ALA A 222 -20.43 -1.30 -2.30
C ALA A 222 -19.83 -0.74 -0.99
N ASP A 223 -18.59 -1.12 -0.68
CA ASP A 223 -17.83 -0.60 0.45
C ASP A 223 -17.63 0.91 0.44
N PHE A 224 -17.79 1.57 -0.72
CA PHE A 224 -17.70 3.02 -0.81
C PHE A 224 -18.79 3.74 -0.02
N ALA A 225 -20.04 3.25 -0.09
CA ALA A 225 -21.12 3.81 0.72
C ALA A 225 -20.85 3.66 2.22
N TRP A 226 -20.37 2.49 2.65
CA TRP A 226 -19.92 2.25 4.03
C TRP A 226 -18.78 3.19 4.45
N LEU A 227 -17.78 3.41 3.59
CA LEU A 227 -16.68 4.33 3.88
C LEU A 227 -17.16 5.78 4.05
N GLN A 228 -18.11 6.22 3.21
CA GLN A 228 -18.76 7.53 3.34
C GLN A 228 -19.52 7.66 4.65
N ASP A 229 -20.26 6.62 5.06
CA ASP A 229 -21.01 6.61 6.31
C ASP A 229 -20.09 6.69 7.54
N LEU A 230 -18.96 6.02 7.50
CA LEU A 230 -17.91 6.19 8.51
C LEU A 230 -17.32 7.61 8.50
N ALA A 231 -17.05 8.17 7.33
CA ALA A 231 -16.46 9.52 7.22
C ALA A 231 -17.44 10.65 7.62
N ARG A 232 -18.76 10.38 7.66
CA ARG A 232 -19.73 11.28 8.28
C ARG A 232 -19.64 11.29 9.81
N GLN A 233 -19.10 10.24 10.42
CA GLN A 233 -18.98 10.06 11.86
C GLN A 233 -17.57 10.34 12.37
N TYR A 234 -16.56 9.92 11.63
CA TYR A 234 -15.14 9.94 12.02
C TYR A 234 -14.29 10.75 11.04
N LYS A 235 -13.15 11.23 11.50
CA LYS A 235 -12.16 11.98 10.72
C LYS A 235 -11.28 11.00 9.93
N ILE A 236 -11.58 10.76 8.67
CA ILE A 236 -10.90 9.75 7.84
C ILE A 236 -10.07 10.44 6.74
N LEU A 237 -8.79 10.09 6.70
CA LEU A 237 -7.88 10.35 5.59
C LEU A 237 -7.42 9.02 5.00
N VAL A 238 -7.80 8.74 3.76
CA VAL A 238 -7.27 7.60 3.00
C VAL A 238 -5.87 7.97 2.51
N LEU A 239 -4.91 7.08 2.72
CA LEU A 239 -3.60 7.12 2.07
C LEU A 239 -3.61 6.02 1.01
N SER A 240 -3.50 6.38 -0.26
CA SER A 240 -3.72 5.45 -1.37
C SER A 240 -2.54 5.35 -2.33
N GLY A 241 -2.54 4.28 -3.14
CA GLY A 241 -1.51 3.94 -4.13
C GLY A 241 -2.03 3.78 -5.55
N ASP A 242 -1.53 2.81 -6.31
CA ASP A 242 -1.94 2.26 -7.59
C ASP A 242 -1.64 3.13 -8.84
N ILE A 243 -1.99 4.38 -8.88
CA ILE A 243 -2.15 5.20 -10.10
C ILE A 243 -0.86 5.84 -10.67
N HIS A 244 0.31 5.50 -10.17
CA HIS A 244 1.64 6.00 -10.56
C HIS A 244 1.77 7.54 -10.59
N SER A 245 0.99 8.22 -9.77
CA SER A 245 1.02 9.68 -9.64
C SER A 245 0.68 10.14 -8.23
N ASN A 246 1.07 11.36 -7.90
CA ASN A 246 0.64 12.02 -6.69
C ASN A 246 -0.71 12.70 -6.90
N ARG A 247 -1.55 12.71 -5.86
CA ARG A 247 -2.86 13.34 -5.92
C ARG A 247 -3.39 13.68 -4.54
N MET A 248 -4.14 14.79 -4.45
CA MET A 248 -4.94 15.11 -3.26
C MET A 248 -6.37 15.37 -3.66
N SER A 249 -7.32 14.63 -3.09
CA SER A 249 -8.74 14.80 -3.33
C SER A 249 -9.54 14.89 -2.04
N SER A 250 -10.73 15.46 -2.12
CA SER A 250 -11.66 15.56 -0.99
C SER A 250 -13.08 15.45 -1.49
N LEU A 251 -13.86 14.61 -0.84
CA LEU A 251 -15.28 14.46 -1.09
C LEU A 251 -16.06 15.16 0.00
N ASP A 252 -16.87 16.14 -0.40
CA ASP A 252 -17.82 16.78 0.51
C ASP A 252 -19.02 15.82 0.78
N LEU A 253 -19.21 15.46 2.03
CA LEU A 253 -20.30 14.58 2.48
C LEU A 253 -21.47 15.38 3.09
N GLY A 254 -21.42 16.71 3.00
CA GLY A 254 -22.37 17.63 3.58
C GLY A 254 -22.16 17.89 5.08
N LYS A 255 -22.73 18.97 5.59
CA LYS A 255 -22.68 19.38 7.01
C LYS A 255 -21.25 19.53 7.55
N GLY A 256 -20.31 19.97 6.73
CA GLY A 256 -18.91 20.13 7.12
C GLY A 256 -18.16 18.80 7.33
N ARG A 257 -18.63 17.71 6.75
CA ARG A 257 -17.97 16.40 6.79
C ARG A 257 -17.26 16.11 5.48
N TRP A 258 -16.06 15.59 5.58
CA TRP A 258 -15.19 15.35 4.45
C TRP A 258 -14.58 13.95 4.51
N LEU A 259 -14.45 13.32 3.36
CA LEU A 259 -13.57 12.18 3.14
C LEU A 259 -12.40 12.65 2.30
N HIS A 260 -11.20 12.59 2.86
CA HIS A 260 -9.96 12.97 2.17
C HIS A 260 -9.24 11.74 1.63
N ASP A 261 -8.58 11.91 0.49
CA ASP A 261 -7.73 10.90 -0.14
C ASP A 261 -6.42 11.55 -0.60
N ALA A 262 -5.32 11.10 -0.05
CA ALA A 262 -3.97 11.49 -0.40
C ALA A 262 -3.26 10.31 -1.06
N THR A 263 -3.05 10.40 -2.36
CA THR A 263 -2.38 9.37 -3.15
C THR A 263 -0.93 9.75 -3.36
N ALA A 264 -0.01 8.83 -3.07
CA ALA A 264 1.38 8.93 -3.48
C ALA A 264 1.80 7.59 -4.08
N SER A 265 2.00 7.58 -5.38
CA SER A 265 2.19 6.35 -6.14
C SER A 265 3.23 6.52 -7.24
N GLY A 266 4.01 5.47 -7.47
CA GLY A 266 5.10 5.46 -8.42
C GLY A 266 6.45 5.75 -7.75
N ALA A 267 6.81 5.04 -6.68
CA ALA A 267 8.10 5.20 -6.00
C ALA A 267 9.29 4.87 -6.94
N ALA A 268 9.18 3.79 -7.69
CA ALA A 268 10.22 3.38 -8.64
C ALA A 268 9.61 2.53 -9.77
N ILE A 269 8.83 3.16 -10.62
CA ILE A 269 8.12 2.52 -11.75
C ILE A 269 8.05 3.51 -12.92
N GLN A 270 7.57 3.08 -14.08
CA GLN A 270 7.17 3.96 -15.17
C GLN A 270 5.70 4.34 -15.04
N MET A 271 5.33 5.49 -15.62
CA MET A 271 3.94 5.97 -15.62
C MET A 271 2.97 4.92 -16.19
N LEU A 272 3.39 4.22 -17.25
CA LEU A 272 2.76 3.01 -17.75
C LEU A 272 3.82 1.91 -17.72
N ILE A 273 3.49 0.71 -17.26
CA ILE A 273 4.45 -0.40 -17.16
C ILE A 273 5.11 -0.65 -18.52
N GLY A 274 6.41 -0.39 -18.61
CA GLY A 274 7.19 -0.53 -19.84
C GLY A 274 7.15 0.69 -20.79
N LEU A 275 6.42 1.77 -20.47
CA LEU A 275 6.32 2.98 -21.29
C LEU A 275 6.23 4.25 -20.42
N GLY A 276 6.75 5.35 -20.93
CA GLY A 276 6.65 6.67 -20.28
C GLY A 276 7.82 7.02 -19.37
N ALA A 277 7.70 8.16 -18.68
CA ALA A 277 8.73 8.65 -17.79
C ALA A 277 8.84 7.81 -16.53
N LYS A 278 10.04 7.74 -15.94
CA LYS A 278 10.28 7.16 -14.64
C LYS A 278 9.55 8.00 -13.59
N CYS A 279 8.86 7.35 -12.67
CA CYS A 279 8.26 7.97 -11.50
C CYS A 279 9.16 7.75 -10.28
N GLU A 280 9.29 8.77 -9.44
CA GLU A 280 9.95 8.76 -8.14
C GLU A 280 9.11 9.59 -7.16
N ASN A 281 7.90 9.10 -6.92
CA ASN A 281 6.86 9.83 -6.19
C ASN A 281 6.75 9.34 -4.74
N TYR A 282 6.56 10.26 -3.81
CA TYR A 282 6.19 9.95 -2.43
C TYR A 282 5.41 11.10 -1.81
N GLY A 283 4.66 10.77 -0.77
CA GLY A 283 3.98 11.73 0.11
C GLY A 283 4.62 11.76 1.49
N LEU A 284 4.53 12.89 2.15
CA LEU A 284 4.94 13.09 3.53
C LEU A 284 3.78 13.67 4.32
N LEU A 285 3.28 12.93 5.29
CA LEU A 285 2.30 13.39 6.26
C LEU A 285 3.02 13.84 7.53
N SER A 286 2.88 15.09 7.89
CA SER A 286 3.38 15.63 9.15
C SER A 286 2.22 16.03 10.05
N THR A 287 2.33 15.76 11.36
CA THR A 287 1.25 16.02 12.30
C THR A 287 1.71 16.98 13.38
N ASP A 288 0.89 17.97 13.70
CA ASP A 288 0.99 18.79 14.90
C ASP A 288 -0.36 18.80 15.68
N ALA A 289 -0.46 19.64 16.70
CA ALA A 289 -1.68 19.72 17.51
C ALA A 289 -2.90 20.25 16.73
N LYS A 290 -2.70 21.02 15.65
CA LYS A 290 -3.76 21.73 14.92
C LYS A 290 -4.08 21.11 13.58
N ALA A 291 -3.10 20.52 12.90
CA ALA A 291 -3.27 20.09 11.51
C ALA A 291 -2.53 18.78 11.19
N LEU A 292 -3.03 18.12 10.16
CA LEU A 292 -2.30 17.16 9.35
C LEU A 292 -1.81 17.89 8.10
N ARG A 293 -0.50 17.92 7.87
CA ARG A 293 0.12 18.54 6.68
C ARG A 293 0.56 17.46 5.72
N LEU A 294 0.27 17.64 4.47
CA LEU A 294 0.58 16.72 3.38
C LEU A 294 1.43 17.44 2.34
N ASP A 295 2.64 16.94 2.15
CA ASP A 295 3.56 17.39 1.11
C ASP A 295 3.79 16.27 0.11
N PHE A 296 3.78 16.56 -1.17
CA PHE A 296 4.01 15.59 -2.24
C PHE A 296 5.29 15.93 -2.98
N PHE A 297 6.02 14.90 -3.35
CA PHE A 297 7.32 15.00 -4.01
C PHE A 297 7.38 14.11 -5.25
N SER A 298 8.06 14.62 -6.28
CA SER A 298 8.42 13.86 -7.47
C SER A 298 9.89 14.13 -7.78
N HIS A 299 10.68 13.10 -7.98
CA HIS A 299 12.14 13.21 -8.19
C HIS A 299 12.86 14.08 -7.14
N GLY A 300 12.44 13.98 -5.88
CA GLY A 300 13.05 14.72 -4.76
C GLY A 300 12.69 16.21 -4.68
N THR A 301 11.84 16.70 -5.59
CA THR A 301 11.35 18.09 -5.59
C THR A 301 9.85 18.13 -5.23
N PRO A 302 9.33 19.26 -4.70
CA PRO A 302 7.90 19.44 -4.51
C PRO A 302 7.12 19.20 -5.81
N ASP A 303 6.06 18.38 -5.69
CA ASP A 303 5.19 18.03 -6.82
C ASP A 303 4.18 19.15 -7.11
N SER A 304 3.68 19.18 -8.34
CA SER A 304 2.64 20.11 -8.78
C SER A 304 1.29 19.96 -8.05
N VAL A 305 1.05 18.82 -7.38
CA VAL A 305 -0.09 18.63 -6.46
C VAL A 305 -0.04 19.65 -5.31
N GLY A 306 1.16 20.14 -4.96
CA GLY A 306 1.36 21.14 -3.91
C GLY A 306 1.27 20.58 -2.50
N ALA A 307 1.27 21.48 -1.53
CA ALA A 307 1.17 21.17 -0.12
C ALA A 307 -0.24 21.47 0.42
N TRP A 308 -0.73 20.63 1.32
CA TRP A 308 -2.09 20.70 1.86
C TRP A 308 -2.08 20.61 3.39
N ALA A 309 -3.04 21.27 4.02
CA ALA A 309 -3.31 21.12 5.45
C ALA A 309 -4.76 20.69 5.67
N ILE A 310 -4.96 19.74 6.58
CA ILE A 310 -6.28 19.34 7.08
C ILE A 310 -6.35 19.77 8.53
N ASP A 311 -7.26 20.69 8.85
CA ASP A 311 -7.48 21.15 10.20
C ASP A 311 -8.05 20.02 11.08
N ARG A 312 -7.46 19.77 12.24
CA ARG A 312 -7.84 18.63 13.09
C ARG A 312 -9.17 18.82 13.82
N GLU A 313 -9.63 20.04 13.98
CA GLU A 313 -10.93 20.33 14.61
C GLU A 313 -12.08 20.23 13.60
N THR A 314 -11.99 21.00 12.53
CA THR A 314 -13.04 21.14 11.52
C THR A 314 -13.02 20.05 10.46
N TRP A 315 -11.89 19.37 10.32
CA TRP A 315 -11.60 18.41 9.25
C TRP A 315 -11.69 19.00 7.84
N ALA A 316 -11.59 20.32 7.72
CA ALA A 316 -11.53 21.04 6.45
C ALA A 316 -10.12 21.06 5.90
N ARG A 317 -10.01 20.97 4.56
CA ARG A 317 -8.75 21.05 3.83
C ARG A 317 -8.49 22.46 3.31
N THR A 318 -7.27 22.93 3.44
CA THR A 318 -6.76 24.16 2.83
C THR A 318 -5.44 23.87 2.11
N SER A 319 -5.12 24.67 1.06
CA SER A 319 -3.75 24.67 0.54
C SER A 319 -2.81 25.15 1.66
N ALA A 320 -1.71 24.46 1.91
CA ALA A 320 -0.66 24.98 2.75
C ALA A 320 0.05 26.10 1.97
N ALA A 321 0.18 27.26 2.60
CA ALA A 321 0.90 28.39 2.02
C ALA A 321 2.40 28.09 1.90
#